data_64ecdcfb523aefa2f4191fe16523b416
#
_entry.id   64ecdcfb523aefa2f4191fe16523b416
#
_cell.length_a   1.000
_cell.length_b   1.000
_cell.length_c   1.000
_cell.angle_alpha   90.00
_cell.angle_beta   90.00
_cell.angle_gamma   90.00
#
_symmetry.space_group_name_H-M   'P 1'
#
loop_
_entity.id
_entity.type
_entity.pdbx_description
1 polymer ?
#
loop_
_entity_poly.entity_id
_entity_poly.type
_entity_poly.pdbx_seq_one_letter_code
_entity_poly.pdbx_strand_id
1 'polypeptide(L)'
;MDTCDEGKIIIDKIDISKFNNKQLTKYRRHDVGFVFQFYNLVQNLTAKENVELATQISKNSLDVDKTLELVGLEDRKDNFPSQLSGGEQQRVSIARAIAKNPKLLLCDEPTGALDYNTGKQVLKTLQDTCRNTGTTVIVITHNSAIAQMADRVIKINDAKVRSIEVNKNPLSIEHIEW
;
A
#
# COMPACT_ATOMS: atom_id res chain seq x y z
N MET A 1 7.92 15.38 -1.96
CA MET A 1 8.14 14.45 -3.07
C MET A 1 9.09 15.15 -3.99
N ASP A 2 10.25 14.56 -4.21
CA ASP A 2 11.24 15.17 -5.07
C ASP A 2 10.75 15.16 -6.52
N THR A 3 11.27 16.08 -7.30
CA THR A 3 11.06 16.15 -8.75
C THR A 3 12.04 15.21 -9.44
N CYS A 4 11.66 14.70 -10.59
CA CYS A 4 12.57 13.92 -11.44
C CYS A 4 13.53 14.91 -12.14
N ASP A 5 14.83 14.71 -11.97
CA ASP A 5 15.82 15.56 -12.63
C ASP A 5 15.89 15.27 -14.13
N GLU A 6 15.89 13.98 -14.50
CA GLU A 6 15.90 13.53 -15.89
C GLU A 6 15.01 12.29 -16.07
N GLY A 7 14.56 12.07 -17.30
CA GLY A 7 13.76 10.92 -17.66
C GLY A 7 12.25 11.18 -17.61
N LYS A 8 11.45 10.10 -17.54
CA LYS A 8 9.99 10.14 -17.54
C LYS A 8 9.43 9.20 -16.49
N ILE A 9 8.37 9.64 -15.80
CA ILE A 9 7.58 8.81 -14.90
C ILE A 9 6.17 8.72 -15.50
N ILE A 10 5.85 7.55 -16.06
CA ILE A 10 4.56 7.33 -16.72
C ILE A 10 3.73 6.39 -15.86
N ILE A 11 2.56 6.85 -15.41
CA ILE A 11 1.59 6.06 -14.66
C ILE A 11 0.24 6.18 -15.37
N ASP A 12 -0.35 5.03 -15.71
CA ASP A 12 -1.62 4.96 -16.44
C ASP A 12 -1.62 5.89 -17.68
N LYS A 13 -0.55 5.81 -18.49
CA LYS A 13 -0.32 6.61 -19.71
C LYS A 13 -0.13 8.13 -19.47
N ILE A 14 -0.09 8.59 -18.23
CA ILE A 14 0.13 9.99 -17.87
C ILE A 14 1.59 10.19 -17.47
N ASP A 15 2.29 11.09 -18.13
CA ASP A 15 3.65 11.49 -17.77
C ASP A 15 3.60 12.54 -16.64
N ILE A 16 3.87 12.08 -15.41
CA ILE A 16 3.85 12.93 -14.21
C ILE A 16 5.18 13.64 -13.95
N SER A 17 6.26 13.32 -14.69
CA SER A 17 7.55 13.99 -14.55
C SER A 17 7.49 15.49 -14.84
N LYS A 18 6.51 15.91 -15.66
CA LYS A 18 6.28 17.30 -16.05
C LYS A 18 5.30 18.06 -15.14
N PHE A 19 4.79 17.39 -14.09
CA PHE A 19 3.83 18.01 -13.20
C PHE A 19 4.50 19.03 -12.28
N ASN A 20 3.87 20.20 -12.14
CA ASN A 20 4.26 21.15 -11.10
C ASN A 20 3.77 20.68 -9.71
N ASN A 21 4.23 21.34 -8.64
CA ASN A 21 3.90 20.96 -7.26
C ASN A 21 2.38 20.88 -6.98
N LYS A 22 1.58 21.75 -7.57
CA LYS A 22 0.11 21.76 -7.43
C LYS A 22 -0.51 20.53 -8.11
N GLN A 23 -0.02 20.17 -9.28
CA GLN A 23 -0.45 18.99 -10.03
C GLN A 23 -0.03 17.69 -9.31
N LEU A 24 1.21 17.61 -8.81
CA LEU A 24 1.70 16.49 -8.02
C LEU A 24 0.89 16.31 -6.73
N THR A 25 0.53 17.41 -6.06
CA THR A 25 -0.32 17.35 -4.85
C THR A 25 -1.71 16.81 -5.19
N LYS A 26 -2.32 17.26 -6.28
CA LYS A 26 -3.60 16.75 -6.76
C LYS A 26 -3.51 15.26 -7.12
N TYR A 27 -2.46 14.87 -7.84
CA TYR A 27 -2.21 13.48 -8.25
C TYR A 27 -2.07 12.57 -7.03
N ARG A 28 -1.22 12.92 -6.05
CA ARG A 28 -1.07 12.15 -4.80
C ARG A 28 -2.37 12.01 -4.01
N ARG A 29 -3.18 13.07 -4.02
CA ARG A 29 -4.47 13.07 -3.32
C ARG A 29 -5.41 12.00 -3.84
N HIS A 30 -5.50 11.82 -5.16
CA HIS A 30 -6.51 10.98 -5.79
C HIS A 30 -5.97 9.62 -6.25
N ASP A 31 -4.76 9.58 -6.80
CA ASP A 31 -4.28 8.42 -7.55
C ASP A 31 -3.22 7.58 -6.82
N VAL A 32 -2.67 8.07 -5.68
CA VAL A 32 -1.62 7.38 -4.94
C VAL A 32 -2.04 7.09 -3.51
N GLY A 33 -2.01 5.83 -3.10
CA GLY A 33 -2.09 5.39 -1.70
C GLY A 33 -0.69 5.23 -1.11
N PHE A 34 -0.54 5.47 0.18
CA PHE A 34 0.70 5.27 0.92
C PHE A 34 0.45 4.39 2.14
N VAL A 35 1.30 3.40 2.32
CA VAL A 35 1.38 2.54 3.50
C VAL A 35 2.80 2.65 4.04
N PHE A 36 2.93 3.02 5.31
CA PHE A 36 4.21 3.23 5.97
C PHE A 36 4.47 2.13 7.01
N GLN A 37 5.72 1.94 7.37
CA GLN A 37 6.14 1.04 8.44
C GLN A 37 5.49 1.39 9.79
N PHE A 38 5.40 2.68 10.11
CA PHE A 38 4.61 3.19 11.24
C PHE A 38 3.24 3.60 10.73
N TYR A 39 2.21 3.01 11.25
CA TYR A 39 0.83 3.01 10.74
C TYR A 39 0.22 4.40 10.48
N ASN A 40 0.73 5.45 11.16
CA ASN A 40 0.30 6.85 11.02
C ASN A 40 -1.22 7.04 11.17
N LEU A 41 -1.83 6.27 12.09
CA LEU A 41 -3.24 6.40 12.40
C LEU A 41 -3.48 7.59 13.36
N VAL A 42 -4.64 8.20 13.20
CA VAL A 42 -5.12 9.22 14.12
C VAL A 42 -5.67 8.51 15.35
N GLN A 43 -5.01 8.72 16.51
CA GLN A 43 -5.22 7.90 17.70
C GLN A 43 -6.59 8.08 18.38
N ASN A 44 -7.22 9.22 18.20
CA ASN A 44 -8.54 9.55 18.75
C ASN A 44 -9.70 9.30 17.75
N LEU A 45 -9.43 8.59 16.69
CA LEU A 45 -10.42 8.12 15.71
C LEU A 45 -10.43 6.59 15.70
N THR A 46 -11.61 6.01 15.50
CA THR A 46 -11.78 4.56 15.29
C THR A 46 -11.13 4.09 14.00
N ALA A 47 -11.04 2.77 13.79
CA ALA A 47 -10.57 2.20 12.54
C ALA A 47 -11.38 2.72 11.35
N LYS A 48 -12.71 2.73 11.47
CA LYS A 48 -13.62 3.24 10.45
C LYS A 48 -13.38 4.71 10.14
N GLU A 49 -13.34 5.56 11.16
CA GLU A 49 -13.11 6.99 11.01
C GLU A 49 -11.73 7.30 10.38
N ASN A 50 -10.68 6.53 10.72
CA ASN A 50 -9.38 6.64 10.09
C ASN A 50 -9.45 6.37 8.57
N VAL A 51 -10.27 5.42 8.14
CA VAL A 51 -10.48 5.12 6.71
C VAL A 51 -11.35 6.19 6.06
N GLU A 52 -12.41 6.67 6.72
CA GLU A 52 -13.30 7.74 6.24
C GLU A 52 -12.56 9.03 5.92
N LEU A 53 -11.54 9.40 6.71
CA LEU A 53 -10.71 10.57 6.41
C LEU A 53 -10.13 10.55 4.99
N ALA A 54 -9.77 9.37 4.50
CA ALA A 54 -9.20 9.24 3.17
C ALA A 54 -10.28 9.33 2.07
N THR A 55 -11.50 8.89 2.34
CA THR A 55 -12.61 8.98 1.37
C THR A 55 -13.07 10.40 1.14
N GLN A 56 -13.03 11.27 2.17
CA GLN A 56 -13.43 12.67 2.07
C GLN A 56 -12.63 13.47 1.03
N ILE A 57 -11.42 13.05 0.72
CA ILE A 57 -10.54 13.75 -0.22
C ILE A 57 -10.57 13.14 -1.63
N SER A 58 -11.28 12.03 -1.84
CA SER A 58 -11.40 11.34 -3.14
C SER A 58 -12.81 11.46 -3.71
N LYS A 59 -12.89 11.59 -5.03
CA LYS A 59 -14.19 11.65 -5.74
C LYS A 59 -14.79 10.27 -6.03
N ASN A 60 -13.94 9.25 -6.13
CA ASN A 60 -14.31 7.88 -6.51
C ASN A 60 -13.88 6.89 -5.42
N SER A 61 -14.09 7.26 -4.15
CA SER A 61 -13.75 6.40 -3.01
C SER A 61 -14.56 5.11 -3.00
N LEU A 62 -13.93 4.06 -2.47
CA LEU A 62 -14.61 2.82 -2.16
C LEU A 62 -15.49 2.99 -0.91
N ASP A 63 -16.45 2.10 -0.75
CA ASP A 63 -17.23 1.99 0.47
C ASP A 63 -16.34 1.58 1.65
N VAL A 64 -16.48 2.30 2.77
CA VAL A 64 -15.59 2.12 3.93
C VAL A 64 -15.79 0.77 4.61
N ASP A 65 -17.04 0.34 4.80
CA ASP A 65 -17.33 -0.93 5.47
C ASP A 65 -16.83 -2.10 4.61
N LYS A 66 -17.05 -2.07 3.29
CA LYS A 66 -16.47 -3.06 2.35
C LYS A 66 -14.96 -3.03 2.30
N THR A 67 -14.36 -1.87 2.46
CA THR A 67 -12.89 -1.75 2.50
C THR A 67 -12.31 -2.36 3.77
N LEU A 68 -12.98 -2.20 4.91
CA LEU A 68 -12.59 -2.85 6.16
C LEU A 68 -12.79 -4.37 6.10
N GLU A 69 -13.87 -4.85 5.49
CA GLU A 69 -14.10 -6.27 5.23
C GLU A 69 -12.98 -6.86 4.35
N LEU A 70 -12.56 -6.16 3.29
CA LEU A 70 -11.47 -6.59 2.40
C LEU A 70 -10.16 -6.84 3.13
N VAL A 71 -9.90 -6.10 4.22
CA VAL A 71 -8.70 -6.25 5.04
C VAL A 71 -8.93 -7.10 6.30
N GLY A 72 -10.12 -7.71 6.46
CA GLY A 72 -10.49 -8.58 7.59
C GLY A 72 -10.60 -7.82 8.91
N LEU A 73 -11.26 -6.66 8.90
CA LEU A 73 -11.46 -5.79 10.07
C LEU A 73 -12.92 -5.39 10.27
N GLU A 74 -13.88 -6.13 9.73
CA GLU A 74 -15.31 -5.87 9.86
C GLU A 74 -15.76 -5.80 11.32
N ASP A 75 -15.23 -6.68 12.18
CA ASP A 75 -15.54 -6.75 13.62
C ASP A 75 -14.71 -5.78 14.47
N ARG A 76 -13.80 -5.03 13.87
CA ARG A 76 -12.87 -4.10 14.53
C ARG A 76 -13.07 -2.64 14.14
N LYS A 77 -14.07 -2.34 13.34
CA LYS A 77 -14.30 -1.02 12.76
C LYS A 77 -14.49 0.10 13.80
N ASP A 78 -15.08 -0.22 14.92
CA ASP A 78 -15.37 0.74 16.00
C ASP A 78 -14.25 0.81 17.07
N ASN A 79 -13.16 0.03 16.91
CA ASN A 79 -12.02 0.06 17.80
C ASN A 79 -11.10 1.24 17.52
N PHE A 80 -10.55 1.85 18.56
CA PHE A 80 -9.48 2.83 18.48
C PHE A 80 -8.14 2.16 18.23
N PRO A 81 -7.13 2.85 17.64
CA PRO A 81 -5.81 2.28 17.42
C PRO A 81 -5.18 1.64 18.65
N SER A 82 -5.38 2.20 19.84
CA SER A 82 -4.87 1.65 21.11
C SER A 82 -5.49 0.29 21.50
N GLN A 83 -6.59 -0.10 20.88
CA GLN A 83 -7.30 -1.37 21.11
C GLN A 83 -6.98 -2.40 20.04
N LEU A 84 -6.15 -2.05 19.06
CA LEU A 84 -5.77 -2.88 17.92
C LEU A 84 -4.33 -3.36 18.06
N SER A 85 -4.09 -4.62 17.67
CA SER A 85 -2.73 -5.15 17.50
C SER A 85 -1.98 -4.38 16.40
N GLY A 86 -0.64 -4.48 16.38
CA GLY A 86 0.16 -3.84 15.33
C GLY A 86 -0.25 -4.23 13.92
N GLY A 87 -0.57 -5.49 13.70
CA GLY A 87 -1.04 -5.96 12.39
C GLY A 87 -2.44 -5.46 12.03
N GLU A 88 -3.35 -5.34 13.00
CA GLU A 88 -4.65 -4.72 12.77
C GLU A 88 -4.50 -3.24 12.43
N GLN A 89 -3.64 -2.51 13.15
CA GLN A 89 -3.32 -1.11 12.82
C GLN A 89 -2.74 -0.97 11.41
N GLN A 90 -1.85 -1.89 11.02
CA GLN A 90 -1.30 -1.89 9.65
C GLN A 90 -2.39 -2.16 8.62
N ARG A 91 -3.31 -3.10 8.87
CA ARG A 91 -4.44 -3.33 7.97
C ARG A 91 -5.40 -2.13 7.89
N VAL A 92 -5.63 -1.39 8.99
CA VAL A 92 -6.35 -0.10 8.94
C VAL A 92 -5.60 0.90 8.06
N SER A 93 -4.27 1.00 8.17
CA SER A 93 -3.45 1.85 7.31
C SER A 93 -3.58 1.48 5.83
N ILE A 94 -3.61 0.18 5.50
CA ILE A 94 -3.84 -0.31 4.15
C ILE A 94 -5.26 0.03 3.69
N ALA A 95 -6.29 -0.25 4.51
CA ALA A 95 -7.68 0.10 4.20
C ALA A 95 -7.82 1.60 3.89
N ARG A 96 -7.22 2.46 4.72
CA ARG A 96 -7.18 3.91 4.49
C ARG A 96 -6.53 4.27 3.15
N ALA A 97 -5.46 3.59 2.79
CA ALA A 97 -4.76 3.86 1.53
C ALA A 97 -5.56 3.43 0.30
N ILE A 98 -6.23 2.25 0.35
CA ILE A 98 -7.02 1.72 -0.77
C ILE A 98 -8.43 2.33 -0.85
N ALA A 99 -8.99 2.86 0.24
CA ALA A 99 -10.32 3.47 0.26
C ALA A 99 -10.46 4.65 -0.73
N LYS A 100 -9.36 5.31 -1.06
CA LYS A 100 -9.32 6.33 -2.10
C LYS A 100 -9.50 5.79 -3.52
N ASN A 101 -9.49 4.47 -3.70
CA ASN A 101 -9.44 3.78 -5.00
C ASN A 101 -8.24 4.24 -5.85
N PRO A 102 -7.00 4.14 -5.33
CA PRO A 102 -5.81 4.65 -5.99
C PRO A 102 -5.40 3.74 -7.15
N LYS A 103 -4.71 4.32 -8.14
CA LYS A 103 -4.07 3.56 -9.24
C LYS A 103 -2.75 2.93 -8.80
N LEU A 104 -2.09 3.54 -7.82
CA LEU A 104 -0.79 3.13 -7.31
C LEU A 104 -0.80 3.11 -5.79
N LEU A 105 -0.39 2.00 -5.20
CA LEU A 105 -0.16 1.83 -3.77
C LEU A 105 1.33 1.69 -3.50
N LEU A 106 1.89 2.60 -2.74
CA LEU A 106 3.29 2.60 -2.34
C LEU A 106 3.41 2.14 -0.89
N CYS A 107 4.10 1.03 -0.66
CA CYS A 107 4.28 0.43 0.66
C CYS A 107 5.77 0.47 1.03
N ASP A 108 6.10 1.15 2.11
CA ASP A 108 7.45 1.26 2.64
C ASP A 108 7.56 0.38 3.89
N GLU A 109 8.31 -0.72 3.78
CA GLU A 109 8.52 -1.74 4.83
C GLU A 109 7.22 -2.13 5.56
N PRO A 110 6.16 -2.57 4.83
CA PRO A 110 4.82 -2.75 5.42
C PRO A 110 4.76 -3.83 6.50
N THR A 111 5.80 -4.66 6.64
CA THR A 111 5.90 -5.74 7.64
C THR A 111 7.04 -5.55 8.63
N GLY A 112 7.82 -4.47 8.52
CA GLY A 112 9.07 -4.28 9.27
C GLY A 112 8.92 -4.20 10.79
N ALA A 113 7.71 -3.92 11.31
CA ALA A 113 7.41 -3.85 12.74
C ALA A 113 6.50 -5.01 13.22
N LEU A 114 6.31 -6.06 12.41
CA LEU A 114 5.36 -7.14 12.68
C LEU A 114 6.06 -8.48 12.87
N ASP A 115 5.44 -9.34 13.67
CA ASP A 115 5.82 -10.74 13.73
C ASP A 115 5.51 -11.47 12.41
N TYR A 116 6.08 -12.67 12.24
CA TYR A 116 5.97 -13.46 11.02
C TYR A 116 4.51 -13.68 10.56
N ASN A 117 3.66 -14.19 11.46
CA ASN A 117 2.28 -14.54 11.09
C ASN A 117 1.46 -13.30 10.71
N THR A 118 1.61 -12.24 11.47
CA THR A 118 0.96 -10.96 11.23
C THR A 118 1.48 -10.32 9.94
N GLY A 119 2.79 -10.37 9.70
CA GLY A 119 3.40 -9.90 8.45
C GLY A 119 2.87 -10.64 7.23
N LYS A 120 2.70 -11.97 7.35
CA LYS A 120 2.12 -12.81 6.28
C LYS A 120 0.69 -12.40 5.94
N GLN A 121 -0.13 -12.10 6.94
CA GLN A 121 -1.50 -11.60 6.74
C GLN A 121 -1.53 -10.24 6.03
N VAL A 122 -0.63 -9.33 6.41
CA VAL A 122 -0.51 -8.01 5.76
C VAL A 122 -0.09 -8.16 4.29
N LEU A 123 0.90 -9.00 3.99
CA LEU A 123 1.33 -9.25 2.61
C LEU A 123 0.23 -9.93 1.78
N LYS A 124 -0.54 -10.84 2.38
CA LYS A 124 -1.73 -11.43 1.74
C LYS A 124 -2.73 -10.34 1.37
N THR A 125 -3.04 -9.45 2.29
CA THR A 125 -3.95 -8.32 2.04
C THR A 125 -3.47 -7.45 0.87
N LEU A 126 -2.16 -7.17 0.78
CA LEU A 126 -1.58 -6.41 -0.34
C LEU A 126 -1.66 -7.18 -1.67
N GLN A 127 -1.36 -8.49 -1.66
CA GLN A 127 -1.48 -9.35 -2.85
C GLN A 127 -2.93 -9.43 -3.34
N ASP A 128 -3.87 -9.65 -2.43
CA ASP A 128 -5.31 -9.72 -2.74
C ASP A 128 -5.82 -8.37 -3.26
N THR A 129 -5.38 -7.25 -2.68
CA THR A 129 -5.69 -5.91 -3.17
C THR A 129 -5.24 -5.74 -4.62
N CYS A 130 -3.98 -6.08 -4.93
CA CYS A 130 -3.47 -6.01 -6.30
C CYS A 130 -4.30 -6.85 -7.28
N ARG A 131 -4.63 -8.10 -6.90
CA ARG A 131 -5.35 -9.04 -7.77
C ARG A 131 -6.82 -8.66 -7.97
N ASN A 132 -7.49 -8.20 -6.91
CA ASN A 132 -8.94 -7.94 -6.92
C ASN A 132 -9.32 -6.55 -7.44
N THR A 133 -8.45 -5.54 -7.25
CA THR A 133 -8.75 -4.16 -7.64
C THR A 133 -8.02 -3.70 -8.91
N GLY A 134 -6.99 -4.43 -9.35
CA GLY A 134 -6.11 -4.00 -10.43
C GLY A 134 -5.18 -2.83 -10.07
N THR A 135 -5.13 -2.45 -8.80
CA THR A 135 -4.21 -1.43 -8.29
C THR A 135 -2.77 -1.93 -8.42
N THR A 136 -1.87 -1.11 -8.95
CA THR A 136 -0.45 -1.42 -8.93
C THR A 136 0.09 -1.24 -7.53
N VAL A 137 0.65 -2.30 -6.94
CA VAL A 137 1.25 -2.27 -5.61
C VAL A 137 2.77 -2.32 -5.74
N ILE A 138 3.46 -1.34 -5.17
CA ILE A 138 4.93 -1.31 -5.06
C ILE A 138 5.29 -1.47 -3.60
N VAL A 139 6.03 -2.53 -3.28
CA VAL A 139 6.55 -2.79 -1.94
C VAL A 139 8.04 -2.53 -1.93
N ILE A 140 8.49 -1.63 -1.08
CA ILE A 140 9.90 -1.40 -0.79
C ILE A 140 10.23 -2.20 0.47
N THR A 141 11.22 -3.07 0.38
CA THR A 141 11.61 -3.93 1.50
C THR A 141 13.04 -4.44 1.34
N HIS A 142 13.67 -4.74 2.45
CA HIS A 142 14.95 -5.46 2.50
C HIS A 142 14.76 -6.98 2.64
N ASN A 143 13.52 -7.47 2.83
CA ASN A 143 13.24 -8.90 2.90
C ASN A 143 13.15 -9.51 1.50
N SER A 144 14.21 -10.20 1.08
CA SER A 144 14.29 -10.82 -0.24
C SER A 144 13.37 -12.03 -0.41
N ALA A 145 12.93 -12.67 0.67
CA ALA A 145 12.08 -13.86 0.59
C ALA A 145 10.72 -13.55 -0.06
N ILE A 146 10.16 -12.37 0.23
CA ILE A 146 8.86 -11.96 -0.33
C ILE A 146 8.91 -11.60 -1.83
N ALA A 147 10.10 -11.54 -2.42
CA ALA A 147 10.25 -11.28 -3.87
C ALA A 147 9.52 -12.31 -4.73
N GLN A 148 9.35 -13.54 -4.23
CA GLN A 148 8.68 -14.63 -4.95
C GLN A 148 7.17 -14.36 -5.20
N MET A 149 6.53 -13.50 -4.41
CA MET A 149 5.12 -13.12 -4.59
C MET A 149 4.91 -12.00 -5.61
N ALA A 150 5.98 -11.29 -5.97
CA ALA A 150 5.89 -10.14 -6.86
C ALA A 150 5.88 -10.55 -8.34
N ASP A 151 5.11 -9.85 -9.17
CA ASP A 151 5.14 -10.00 -10.62
C ASP A 151 6.47 -9.50 -11.21
N ARG A 152 7.08 -8.51 -10.54
CA ARG A 152 8.36 -7.92 -10.95
C ARG A 152 9.19 -7.55 -9.73
N VAL A 153 10.47 -7.88 -9.78
CA VAL A 153 11.45 -7.56 -8.74
C VAL A 153 12.49 -6.61 -9.33
N ILE A 154 12.68 -5.47 -8.68
CA ILE A 154 13.69 -4.49 -9.04
C ILE A 154 14.71 -4.43 -7.91
N LYS A 155 15.95 -4.87 -8.18
CA LYS A 155 17.04 -4.81 -7.20
C LYS A 155 17.80 -3.50 -7.36
N ILE A 156 17.88 -2.74 -6.27
CA ILE A 156 18.58 -1.46 -6.22
C ILE A 156 19.78 -1.60 -5.27
N ASN A 157 20.94 -1.13 -5.70
CA ASN A 157 22.12 -1.02 -4.87
C ASN A 157 22.88 0.25 -5.27
N ASP A 158 23.39 1.01 -4.28
CA ASP A 158 24.09 2.29 -4.49
C ASP A 158 23.29 3.25 -5.39
N ALA A 159 21.98 3.39 -5.09
CA ALA A 159 21.03 4.21 -5.85
C ALA A 159 20.93 3.88 -7.35
N LYS A 160 21.36 2.68 -7.78
CA LYS A 160 21.31 2.20 -9.17
C LYS A 160 20.53 0.91 -9.28
N VAL A 161 19.74 0.79 -10.33
CA VAL A 161 19.07 -0.48 -10.69
C VAL A 161 20.14 -1.49 -11.09
N ARG A 162 20.24 -2.60 -10.37
CA ARG A 162 21.17 -3.72 -10.64
C ARG A 162 20.55 -4.78 -11.52
N SER A 163 19.29 -5.14 -11.24
CA SER A 163 18.56 -6.09 -12.08
C SER A 163 17.07 -5.78 -12.04
N ILE A 164 16.39 -6.21 -13.09
CA ILE A 164 14.93 -6.26 -13.19
C ILE A 164 14.56 -7.68 -13.59
N GLU A 165 13.82 -8.35 -12.74
CA GLU A 165 13.38 -9.74 -12.93
C GLU A 165 11.85 -9.75 -13.05
N VAL A 166 11.33 -10.38 -14.11
CA VAL A 166 9.88 -10.59 -14.31
C VAL A 166 9.55 -12.02 -13.88
N ASN A 167 8.70 -12.14 -12.88
CA ASN A 167 8.23 -13.43 -12.42
C ASN A 167 6.97 -13.82 -13.20
N LYS A 168 7.07 -14.92 -13.97
CA LYS A 168 5.95 -15.41 -14.76
C LYS A 168 4.91 -16.17 -13.93
N ASN A 169 5.30 -16.68 -12.78
CA ASN A 169 4.45 -17.47 -11.89
C ASN A 169 4.66 -17.01 -10.44
N PRO A 170 4.13 -15.84 -10.06
CA PRO A 170 4.22 -15.36 -8.69
C PRO A 170 3.54 -16.31 -7.72
N LEU A 171 4.22 -16.64 -6.63
CA LEU A 171 3.66 -17.51 -5.60
C LEU A 171 2.64 -16.76 -4.74
N SER A 172 1.66 -17.51 -4.21
CA SER A 172 0.89 -17.00 -3.10
C SER A 172 1.79 -16.85 -1.89
N ILE A 173 1.61 -15.78 -1.13
CA ILE A 173 2.34 -15.54 0.12
C ILE A 173 2.18 -16.70 1.12
N GLU A 174 1.11 -17.47 1.00
CA GLU A 174 0.86 -18.65 1.85
C GLU A 174 1.92 -19.74 1.70
N HIS A 175 2.58 -19.80 0.54
CA HIS A 175 3.63 -20.77 0.22
C HIS A 175 5.06 -20.22 0.42
N ILE A 176 5.20 -19.01 0.96
CA ILE A 176 6.50 -18.37 1.18
C ILE A 176 6.82 -18.39 2.67
N GLU A 177 8.06 -18.79 2.98
CA GLU A 177 8.65 -18.73 4.33
C GLU A 177 9.83 -17.76 4.32
N TRP A 178 10.01 -16.95 5.39
CA TRP A 178 11.12 -16.02 5.60
C TRP A 178 11.55 -15.88 7.05
#